data_f27ea076416c4f4127c8874cf3a136f5
#
_entry.id   f27ea076416c4f4127c8874cf3a136f5
#
_cell.length_a   1.000
_cell.length_b   1.000
_cell.length_c   1.000
_cell.angle_alpha   90.00
_cell.angle_beta   90.00
_cell.angle_gamma   90.00
#
_symmetry.space_group_name_H-M   'P 1'
#
loop_
_entity.id
_entity.type
_entity.pdbx_description
1 polymer ?
#
loop_
_entity_poly.entity_id
_entity_poly.type
_entity_poly.pdbx_seq_one_letter_code
_entity_poly.pdbx_strand_id
1 'polypeptide(L)'
;MKKILSLIVFITTILMAACGPNYDAINGCEIDTKSKCPKVDMSEAVLSEANLSQSDLSGSNLRQTDLSGANLIYTDLREADLTDANLTGADLMGADLRDANLTGTDLTGAGYNKFTQFPEGFDVKTAGMEWNGGTTSR
;
A
#
# COMPACT_ATOMS: atom_id res chain seq x y z
N MET A 1 -8.69 -32.65 -23.90
CA MET A 1 -7.54 -31.76 -23.62
C MET A 1 -8.02 -30.32 -23.65
N LYS A 2 -8.35 -29.76 -22.50
CA LYS A 2 -8.78 -28.36 -22.37
C LYS A 2 -7.54 -27.52 -22.07
N LYS A 3 -7.14 -26.67 -23.01
CA LYS A 3 -6.07 -25.68 -22.79
C LYS A 3 -6.58 -24.63 -21.83
N ILE A 4 -5.95 -24.56 -20.66
CA ILE A 4 -6.12 -23.46 -19.73
C ILE A 4 -5.42 -22.26 -20.35
N LEU A 5 -6.20 -21.32 -20.85
CA LEU A 5 -5.67 -20.03 -21.31
C LEU A 5 -5.31 -19.24 -20.05
N SER A 6 -4.02 -19.10 -19.82
CA SER A 6 -3.49 -18.16 -18.83
C SER A 6 -3.90 -16.76 -19.28
N LEU A 7 -4.85 -16.16 -18.58
CA LEU A 7 -5.26 -14.78 -18.79
C LEU A 7 -4.20 -13.88 -18.16
N ILE A 8 -3.18 -13.55 -18.97
CA ILE A 8 -2.27 -12.45 -18.61
C ILE A 8 -3.09 -11.20 -18.77
N VAL A 9 -3.52 -10.62 -17.64
CA VAL A 9 -4.15 -9.30 -17.64
C VAL A 9 -3.05 -8.29 -17.94
N PHE A 10 -2.88 -7.96 -19.22
CA PHE A 10 -2.18 -6.75 -19.60
C PHE A 10 -3.05 -5.58 -19.13
N ILE A 11 -2.63 -4.90 -18.06
CA ILE A 11 -3.16 -3.60 -17.72
C ILE A 11 -2.65 -2.65 -18.81
N THR A 12 -3.45 -2.49 -19.86
CA THR A 12 -3.22 -1.44 -20.86
C THR A 12 -3.46 -0.10 -20.17
N THR A 13 -2.41 0.68 -20.07
CA THR A 13 -2.45 2.11 -19.77
C THR A 13 -3.52 2.77 -20.62
N ILE A 14 -4.68 3.08 -20.05
CA ILE A 14 -5.63 3.99 -20.66
C ILE A 14 -5.36 5.37 -20.09
N LEU A 15 -4.94 6.21 -21.00
CA LEU A 15 -4.67 7.62 -20.86
C LEU A 15 -5.97 8.40 -20.67
N MET A 16 -5.99 9.29 -19.66
CA MET A 16 -6.68 10.59 -19.60
C MET A 16 -8.13 10.68 -19.12
N ALA A 17 -8.43 11.36 -18.06
CA ALA A 17 -8.65 12.80 -17.99
C ALA A 17 -9.32 13.21 -16.66
N ALA A 18 -8.73 14.16 -15.96
CA ALA A 18 -9.39 15.11 -15.04
C ALA A 18 -10.24 14.60 -13.85
N CYS A 19 -10.05 13.40 -13.40
CA CYS A 19 -10.31 12.90 -12.04
C CYS A 19 -9.16 11.96 -11.74
N GLY A 20 -8.62 11.91 -10.53
CA GLY A 20 -7.46 11.09 -10.19
C GLY A 20 -7.52 9.66 -10.74
N PRO A 21 -6.43 8.89 -10.72
CA PRO A 21 -6.39 7.58 -11.34
C PRO A 21 -7.57 6.74 -10.83
N ASN A 22 -8.47 6.40 -11.75
CA ASN A 22 -9.61 5.53 -11.47
C ASN A 22 -9.06 4.12 -11.51
N TYR A 23 -8.63 3.61 -10.37
CA TYR A 23 -8.22 2.22 -10.26
C TYR A 23 -9.47 1.37 -10.31
N ASP A 24 -9.66 0.64 -11.40
CA ASP A 24 -10.67 -0.41 -11.47
C ASP A 24 -10.40 -1.47 -10.40
N ALA A 25 -11.41 -2.24 -10.03
CA ALA A 25 -11.28 -3.26 -9.01
C ALA A 25 -10.17 -4.27 -9.35
N ILE A 26 -9.29 -4.54 -8.39
CA ILE A 26 -8.26 -5.59 -8.48
C ILE A 26 -8.76 -6.81 -7.72
N ASN A 27 -8.94 -7.91 -8.40
CA ASN A 27 -9.43 -9.16 -7.81
C ASN A 27 -10.71 -8.98 -6.96
N GLY A 28 -11.61 -8.10 -7.43
CA GLY A 28 -12.87 -7.80 -6.76
C GLY A 28 -12.78 -6.77 -5.64
N CYS A 29 -11.60 -6.18 -5.41
CA CYS A 29 -11.41 -5.06 -4.50
C CYS A 29 -11.48 -3.74 -5.26
N GLU A 30 -12.45 -2.90 -4.93
CA GLU A 30 -12.50 -1.52 -5.41
C GLU A 30 -11.39 -0.72 -4.73
N ILE A 31 -10.55 -0.06 -5.54
CA ILE A 31 -9.44 0.73 -5.03
C ILE A 31 -9.92 2.15 -4.74
N ASP A 32 -10.42 2.36 -3.51
CA ASP A 32 -10.94 3.64 -3.03
C ASP A 32 -10.79 3.74 -1.50
N THR A 33 -11.14 4.89 -0.96
CA THR A 33 -11.17 5.11 0.50
C THR A 33 -12.16 4.17 1.19
N LYS A 34 -11.75 3.62 2.34
CA LYS A 34 -12.57 2.69 3.15
C LYS A 34 -12.92 1.37 2.45
N SER A 35 -12.18 0.99 1.41
CA SER A 35 -12.34 -0.32 0.80
C SER A 35 -12.15 -1.44 1.82
N LYS A 36 -12.92 -2.51 1.69
CA LYS A 36 -12.83 -3.67 2.57
C LYS A 36 -12.36 -4.88 1.78
N CYS A 37 -11.08 -5.04 1.68
CA CYS A 37 -10.42 -6.03 0.84
C CYS A 37 -9.39 -6.87 1.62
N PRO A 38 -9.77 -7.46 2.75
CA PRO A 38 -8.82 -8.28 3.50
C PRO A 38 -8.44 -9.51 2.68
N LYS A 39 -7.17 -9.92 2.78
CA LYS A 39 -6.61 -11.11 2.12
C LYS A 39 -6.73 -11.12 0.59
N VAL A 40 -6.83 -9.95 -0.02
CA VAL A 40 -6.85 -9.83 -1.48
C VAL A 40 -5.43 -10.01 -2.04
N ASP A 41 -5.35 -10.54 -3.26
CA ASP A 41 -4.08 -10.58 -4.00
C ASP A 41 -3.98 -9.36 -4.92
N MET A 42 -3.05 -8.47 -4.60
CA MET A 42 -2.68 -7.28 -5.37
C MET A 42 -1.20 -7.30 -5.74
N SER A 43 -0.58 -8.48 -5.75
CA SER A 43 0.83 -8.59 -6.09
C SER A 43 1.11 -8.02 -7.48
N GLU A 44 2.26 -7.33 -7.59
CA GLU A 44 2.71 -6.66 -8.82
C GLU A 44 1.75 -5.56 -9.35
N ALA A 45 0.72 -5.18 -8.59
CA ALA A 45 -0.20 -4.12 -9.01
C ALA A 45 0.48 -2.75 -9.01
N VAL A 46 0.02 -1.86 -9.90
CA VAL A 46 0.43 -0.45 -9.94
C VAL A 46 -0.63 0.38 -9.25
N LEU A 47 -0.36 0.81 -8.03
CA LEU A 47 -1.23 1.58 -7.14
C LEU A 47 -0.56 2.91 -6.72
N SER A 48 0.37 3.40 -7.54
CA SER A 48 1.03 4.68 -7.29
C SER A 48 0.01 5.81 -7.19
N GLU A 49 0.15 6.65 -6.14
CA GLU A 49 -0.76 7.75 -5.82
C GLU A 49 -2.22 7.32 -5.51
N ALA A 50 -2.50 6.02 -5.35
CA ALA A 50 -3.84 5.53 -5.03
C ALA A 50 -4.31 6.06 -3.67
N ASN A 51 -5.60 6.37 -3.56
CA ASN A 51 -6.21 6.72 -2.28
C ASN A 51 -6.83 5.48 -1.62
N LEU A 52 -6.09 4.87 -0.72
CA LEU A 52 -6.49 3.70 0.05
C LEU A 52 -6.72 4.04 1.53
N SER A 53 -6.92 5.32 1.84
CA SER A 53 -7.10 5.75 3.22
C SER A 53 -8.29 5.07 3.90
N GLN A 54 -8.08 4.67 5.17
CA GLN A 54 -9.07 3.98 5.99
C GLN A 54 -9.55 2.63 5.43
N SER A 55 -8.84 2.05 4.49
CA SER A 55 -9.15 0.74 3.90
C SER A 55 -8.69 -0.41 4.80
N ASP A 56 -9.34 -1.55 4.67
CA ASP A 56 -8.92 -2.82 5.27
C ASP A 56 -8.23 -3.68 4.20
N LEU A 57 -6.91 -3.75 4.29
CA LEU A 57 -6.03 -4.56 3.45
C LEU A 57 -5.31 -5.63 4.29
N SER A 58 -5.88 -5.97 5.44
CA SER A 58 -5.27 -6.92 6.36
C SER A 58 -5.05 -8.28 5.70
N GLY A 59 -3.86 -8.86 5.89
CA GLY A 59 -3.46 -10.14 5.33
C GLY A 59 -3.38 -10.19 3.80
N SER A 60 -3.43 -9.06 3.11
CA SER A 60 -3.35 -9.00 1.65
C SER A 60 -1.95 -9.32 1.14
N ASN A 61 -1.88 -9.91 -0.06
CA ASN A 61 -0.65 -10.08 -0.79
C ASN A 61 -0.36 -8.81 -1.60
N LEU A 62 0.60 -8.01 -1.13
CA LEU A 62 1.05 -6.75 -1.75
C LEU A 62 2.52 -6.85 -2.20
N ARG A 63 2.97 -8.07 -2.51
CA ARG A 63 4.35 -8.30 -2.97
C ARG A 63 4.63 -7.57 -4.27
N GLN A 64 5.77 -6.85 -4.31
CA GLN A 64 6.20 -6.13 -5.51
C GLN A 64 5.17 -5.11 -6.04
N THR A 65 4.18 -4.73 -5.22
CA THR A 65 3.19 -3.70 -5.57
C THR A 65 3.85 -2.32 -5.58
N ASP A 66 3.54 -1.51 -6.56
CA ASP A 66 3.92 -0.09 -6.57
C ASP A 66 2.84 0.74 -5.84
N LEU A 67 3.15 1.16 -4.63
CA LEU A 67 2.35 2.04 -3.78
C LEU A 67 3.02 3.41 -3.58
N SER A 68 3.92 3.81 -4.51
CA SER A 68 4.64 5.08 -4.40
C SER A 68 3.67 6.26 -4.35
N GLY A 69 3.85 7.14 -3.38
CA GLY A 69 2.98 8.28 -3.15
C GLY A 69 1.54 7.96 -2.74
N ALA A 70 1.19 6.69 -2.50
CA ALA A 70 -0.17 6.31 -2.13
C ALA A 70 -0.59 6.90 -0.78
N ASN A 71 -1.85 7.28 -0.66
CA ASN A 71 -2.46 7.67 0.60
C ASN A 71 -2.96 6.42 1.35
N LEU A 72 -2.21 6.02 2.38
CA LEU A 72 -2.49 4.88 3.26
C LEU A 72 -2.85 5.32 4.68
N ILE A 73 -3.34 6.56 4.84
CA ILE A 73 -3.71 7.11 6.15
C ILE A 73 -4.78 6.24 6.82
N TYR A 74 -4.51 5.78 8.05
CA TYR A 74 -5.39 4.90 8.83
C TYR A 74 -5.78 3.59 8.12
N THR A 75 -4.97 3.11 7.19
CA THR A 75 -5.18 1.82 6.51
C THR A 75 -4.76 0.67 7.42
N ASP A 76 -5.57 -0.37 7.46
CA ASP A 76 -5.24 -1.63 8.14
C ASP A 76 -4.41 -2.50 7.20
N LEU A 77 -3.13 -2.65 7.48
CA LEU A 77 -2.14 -3.46 6.75
C LEU A 77 -1.60 -4.61 7.64
N ARG A 78 -2.31 -4.96 8.71
CA ARG A 78 -1.87 -6.04 9.59
C ARG A 78 -1.73 -7.35 8.83
N GLU A 79 -0.66 -8.09 9.12
CA GLU A 79 -0.38 -9.37 8.46
C GLU A 79 -0.24 -9.29 6.93
N ALA A 80 -0.22 -8.12 6.32
CA ALA A 80 -0.02 -7.97 4.88
C ALA A 80 1.41 -8.37 4.47
N ASP A 81 1.54 -8.98 3.30
CA ASP A 81 2.86 -9.27 2.72
C ASP A 81 3.25 -8.14 1.75
N LEU A 82 4.11 -7.25 2.21
CA LEU A 82 4.66 -6.11 1.45
C LEU A 82 6.08 -6.39 0.93
N THR A 83 6.47 -7.67 0.84
CA THR A 83 7.82 -8.04 0.37
C THR A 83 8.13 -7.38 -0.98
N ASP A 84 9.27 -6.69 -1.05
CA ASP A 84 9.76 -5.98 -2.24
C ASP A 84 8.78 -4.92 -2.80
N ALA A 85 7.78 -4.47 -2.04
CA ALA A 85 6.87 -3.40 -2.45
C ALA A 85 7.57 -2.04 -2.45
N ASN A 86 7.12 -1.14 -3.32
CA ASN A 86 7.56 0.24 -3.39
C ASN A 86 6.58 1.16 -2.66
N LEU A 87 6.94 1.67 -1.49
CA LEU A 87 6.18 2.65 -0.71
C LEU A 87 6.88 4.02 -0.65
N THR A 88 7.73 4.34 -1.62
CA THR A 88 8.44 5.62 -1.61
C THR A 88 7.46 6.80 -1.58
N GLY A 89 7.63 7.68 -0.60
CA GLY A 89 6.78 8.85 -0.43
C GLY A 89 5.31 8.57 -0.06
N ALA A 90 4.93 7.33 0.23
CA ALA A 90 3.57 7.01 0.67
C ALA A 90 3.23 7.65 2.03
N ASP A 91 1.97 8.00 2.26
CA ASP A 91 1.51 8.54 3.55
C ASP A 91 0.93 7.42 4.42
N LEU A 92 1.68 7.01 5.43
CA LEU A 92 1.34 5.95 6.38
C LEU A 92 0.87 6.48 7.74
N MET A 93 0.46 7.75 7.84
CA MET A 93 0.01 8.31 9.12
C MET A 93 -1.16 7.53 9.70
N GLY A 94 -0.95 6.98 10.91
CA GLY A 94 -1.96 6.17 11.60
C GLY A 94 -2.22 4.79 11.01
N ALA A 95 -1.49 4.36 9.98
CA ALA A 95 -1.61 3.02 9.43
C ALA A 95 -1.17 1.95 10.45
N ASP A 96 -1.80 0.79 10.38
CA ASP A 96 -1.47 -0.35 11.22
C ASP A 96 -0.76 -1.43 10.40
N LEU A 97 0.57 -1.54 10.58
CA LEU A 97 1.42 -2.51 9.90
C LEU A 97 1.89 -3.64 10.85
N ARG A 98 1.22 -3.83 11.99
CA ARG A 98 1.61 -4.90 12.92
C ARG A 98 1.58 -6.24 12.21
N ASP A 99 2.60 -7.04 12.47
CA ASP A 99 2.78 -8.37 11.86
C ASP A 99 2.88 -8.37 10.32
N ALA A 100 2.96 -7.21 9.68
CA ALA A 100 3.22 -7.12 8.24
C ALA A 100 4.65 -7.53 7.90
N ASN A 101 4.83 -8.15 6.74
CA ASN A 101 6.15 -8.49 6.22
C ASN A 101 6.70 -7.36 5.36
N LEU A 102 7.67 -6.62 5.89
CA LEU A 102 8.33 -5.48 5.21
C LEU A 102 9.71 -5.85 4.63
N THR A 103 9.97 -7.12 4.36
CA THR A 103 11.25 -7.55 3.80
C THR A 103 11.47 -6.96 2.40
N GLY A 104 12.55 -6.19 2.22
CA GLY A 104 12.87 -5.57 0.93
C GLY A 104 11.96 -4.40 0.52
N THR A 105 10.99 -4.01 1.34
CA THR A 105 10.11 -2.87 1.08
C THR A 105 10.91 -1.56 1.04
N ASP A 106 10.71 -0.75 0.01
CA ASP A 106 11.27 0.61 -0.05
C ASP A 106 10.30 1.61 0.60
N LEU A 107 10.68 2.15 1.74
CA LEU A 107 9.93 3.14 2.53
C LEU A 107 10.58 4.53 2.51
N THR A 108 11.49 4.78 1.57
CA THR A 108 12.22 6.05 1.48
C THR A 108 11.24 7.22 1.34
N GLY A 109 11.32 8.20 2.24
CA GLY A 109 10.44 9.36 2.25
C GLY A 109 8.97 9.07 2.63
N ALA A 110 8.63 7.83 2.98
CA ALA A 110 7.27 7.52 3.44
C ALA A 110 6.97 8.23 4.77
N GLY A 111 5.82 8.90 4.82
CA GLY A 111 5.37 9.67 5.98
C GLY A 111 4.77 8.81 7.07
N TYR A 112 5.15 9.01 8.33
CA TYR A 112 4.54 8.35 9.49
C TYR A 112 4.34 9.29 10.67
N ASN A 113 3.51 8.92 11.64
CA ASN A 113 3.28 9.67 12.87
C ASN A 113 3.21 8.76 14.10
N LYS A 114 2.92 9.35 15.27
CA LYS A 114 2.84 8.62 16.55
C LYS A 114 1.74 7.55 16.61
N PHE A 115 0.81 7.56 15.69
CA PHE A 115 -0.28 6.59 15.61
C PHE A 115 0.02 5.45 14.64
N THR A 116 1.07 5.58 13.80
CA THR A 116 1.50 4.51 12.91
C THR A 116 2.09 3.36 13.74
N GLN A 117 1.64 2.16 13.48
CA GLN A 117 2.08 0.97 14.19
C GLN A 117 2.88 0.07 13.25
N PHE A 118 4.11 -0.25 13.63
CA PHE A 118 5.03 -1.07 12.84
C PHE A 118 5.14 -2.49 13.42
N PRO A 119 5.67 -3.45 12.63
CA PRO A 119 6.02 -4.77 13.15
C PRO A 119 7.04 -4.69 14.30
N GLU A 120 7.04 -5.70 15.15
CA GLU A 120 8.01 -5.77 16.26
C GLU A 120 9.45 -5.71 15.75
N GLY A 121 10.27 -4.86 16.35
CA GLY A 121 11.68 -4.69 15.99
C GLY A 121 11.95 -3.87 14.72
N PHE A 122 10.94 -3.30 14.09
CA PHE A 122 11.14 -2.44 12.91
C PHE A 122 11.82 -1.12 13.28
N ASP A 123 12.89 -0.75 12.55
CA ASP A 123 13.63 0.49 12.79
C ASP A 123 13.31 1.54 11.71
N VAL A 124 12.44 2.47 12.05
CA VAL A 124 12.02 3.59 11.17
C VAL A 124 13.18 4.49 10.73
N LYS A 125 14.26 4.56 11.52
CA LYS A 125 15.41 5.44 11.20
C LYS A 125 16.23 4.88 10.06
N THR A 126 16.39 3.57 10.00
CA THR A 126 17.15 2.92 8.92
C THR A 126 16.32 2.78 7.66
N ALA A 127 14.99 2.85 7.75
CA ALA A 127 14.07 2.74 6.61
C ALA A 127 13.95 4.02 5.77
N GLY A 128 14.59 5.13 6.18
CA GLY A 128 14.55 6.39 5.43
C GLY A 128 13.20 7.11 5.44
N MET A 129 12.36 6.79 6.42
CA MET A 129 11.02 7.37 6.56
C MET A 129 11.04 8.78 7.13
N GLU A 130 10.00 9.56 6.85
CA GLU A 130 9.83 10.93 7.32
C GLU A 130 8.78 11.06 8.42
N TRP A 131 9.15 11.76 9.52
CA TRP A 131 8.23 12.03 10.62
C TRP A 131 7.26 13.16 10.27
N ASN A 132 5.97 12.86 10.10
CA ASN A 132 4.90 13.81 9.81
C ASN A 132 4.02 14.12 11.05
N GLY A 133 4.45 13.79 12.23
CA GLY A 133 3.81 14.22 13.48
C GLY A 133 4.21 15.63 13.80
N GLY A 134 3.28 16.58 13.68
CA GLY A 134 3.50 18.02 13.87
C GLY A 134 4.54 18.38 14.91
N THR A 135 5.28 19.45 14.65
CA THR A 135 6.33 19.97 15.52
C THR A 135 5.88 19.96 16.97
N THR A 136 6.52 19.15 17.81
CA THR A 136 6.52 19.43 19.24
C THR A 136 7.22 20.76 19.43
N SER A 137 6.45 21.85 19.43
CA SER A 137 6.95 23.13 19.95
C SER A 137 7.42 22.87 21.37
N ARG A 138 8.72 23.05 21.58
CA ARG A 138 9.34 23.11 22.92
C ARG A 138 8.80 24.32 23.66
#